data_e1a1e06a69444e06e231ba0ed5eb81c4
#
_entry.id   e1a1e06a69444e06e231ba0ed5eb81c4
#
_cell.length_a   1.000
_cell.length_b   1.000
_cell.length_c   1.000
_cell.angle_alpha   90.00
_cell.angle_beta   90.00
_cell.angle_gamma   90.00
#
_symmetry.space_group_name_H-M   'P 1'
#
loop_
_entity.id
_entity.type
_entity.pdbx_description
1 polymer ?
#
loop_
_entity_poly.entity_id
_entity_poly.type
_entity_poly.pdbx_seq_one_letter_code
_entity_poly.pdbx_strand_id
1 'polypeptide(L)'
;IYTYKCNDNNYTSIEIVDSKTNIEIDKEKNEIKFIINNKANINELNCDINIQKAKELIKLENNIKKDMKKSIYTTIDKLISEYNADICGFKELIYKTYPNYYKELEKKYGAEILKNLNYKIDINLKLVAKGNILKEITNE
;
A
#
# COMPACT_ATOMS: atom_id res chain seq x y z
N ILE A 1 1.24 11.74 7.67
CA ILE A 1 2.71 11.64 7.58
C ILE A 1 3.11 10.18 7.76
N TYR A 2 3.93 9.72 6.85
CA TYR A 2 4.48 8.37 6.89
C TYR A 2 5.99 8.45 7.14
N THR A 3 6.48 7.66 8.10
CA THR A 3 7.90 7.62 8.44
C THR A 3 8.51 6.30 8.03
N TYR A 4 9.56 6.35 7.23
CA TYR A 4 10.33 5.20 6.79
C TYR A 4 11.72 5.21 7.43
N LYS A 5 12.10 4.09 8.03
CA LYS A 5 13.44 3.93 8.61
C LYS A 5 14.35 3.27 7.57
N CYS A 6 15.41 3.96 7.18
CA CYS A 6 16.44 3.39 6.29
C CYS A 6 17.44 2.54 7.07
N ASN A 7 17.63 2.82 8.36
CA ASN A 7 18.38 2.03 9.31
C ASN A 7 17.90 2.34 10.74
N ASP A 8 18.53 1.80 11.76
CA ASP A 8 18.11 1.97 13.16
C ASP A 8 18.12 3.43 13.63
N ASN A 9 18.99 4.27 13.05
CA ASN A 9 19.20 5.64 13.49
C ASN A 9 18.67 6.70 12.52
N ASN A 10 18.41 6.33 11.27
CA ASN A 10 18.06 7.29 10.21
C ASN A 10 16.69 6.99 9.63
N TYR A 11 15.95 8.04 9.35
CA TYR A 11 14.60 7.96 8.79
C TYR A 11 14.36 9.06 7.76
N THR A 12 13.34 8.85 6.94
CA THR A 12 12.74 9.88 6.11
C THR A 12 11.26 9.97 6.42
N SER A 13 10.74 11.18 6.40
CA SER A 13 9.32 11.45 6.62
C SER A 13 8.72 11.97 5.32
N ILE A 14 7.61 11.39 4.92
CA ILE A 14 6.86 11.78 3.72
C ILE A 14 5.44 12.18 4.08
N GLU A 15 4.89 13.12 3.33
CA GLU A 15 3.49 13.50 3.41
C GLU A 15 2.77 13.06 2.14
N ILE A 16 1.79 12.18 2.29
CA ILE A 16 0.98 11.75 1.16
C ILE A 16 0.01 12.87 0.83
N VAL A 17 0.13 13.44 -0.35
CA VAL A 17 -0.69 14.57 -0.81
C VAL A 17 -1.79 14.15 -1.76
N ASP A 18 -1.67 13.00 -2.39
CA ASP A 18 -2.70 12.42 -3.24
C ASP A 18 -2.64 10.89 -3.14
N SER A 19 -3.80 10.27 -2.96
CA SER A 19 -3.89 8.81 -2.89
C SER A 19 -5.18 8.35 -3.56
N LYS A 20 -5.05 7.40 -4.47
CA LYS A 20 -6.18 6.78 -5.16
C LYS A 20 -6.04 5.27 -5.09
N THR A 21 -7.08 4.61 -4.61
CA THR A 21 -7.14 3.15 -4.51
C THR A 21 -8.22 2.61 -5.41
N ASN A 22 -7.87 1.65 -6.26
CA ASN A 22 -8.79 0.85 -7.04
C ASN A 22 -8.74 -0.60 -6.53
N ILE A 23 -9.90 -1.23 -6.46
CA ILE A 23 -10.03 -2.63 -6.03
C ILE A 23 -10.55 -3.44 -7.22
N GLU A 24 -9.83 -4.49 -7.57
CA GLU A 24 -10.19 -5.42 -8.62
C GLU A 24 -10.42 -6.81 -8.04
N ILE A 25 -11.39 -7.53 -8.60
CA ILE A 25 -11.69 -8.91 -8.20
C ILE A 25 -11.32 -9.82 -9.35
N ASP A 26 -10.43 -10.78 -9.08
CA ASP A 26 -10.10 -11.86 -10.01
C ASP A 26 -10.76 -13.15 -9.50
N LYS A 27 -11.90 -13.49 -10.10
CA LYS A 27 -12.67 -14.65 -9.68
C LYS A 27 -12.03 -15.98 -10.06
N GLU A 28 -11.15 -16.01 -11.04
CA GLU A 28 -10.42 -17.22 -11.43
C GLU A 28 -9.31 -17.57 -10.42
N LYS A 29 -8.68 -16.54 -9.86
CA LYS A 29 -7.63 -16.69 -8.85
C LYS A 29 -8.15 -16.61 -7.41
N ASN A 30 -9.43 -16.36 -7.21
CA ASN A 30 -10.01 -16.07 -5.90
C ASN A 30 -9.22 -14.96 -5.17
N GLU A 31 -8.97 -13.86 -5.89
CA GLU A 31 -8.06 -12.80 -5.45
C GLU A 31 -8.75 -11.44 -5.45
N ILE A 32 -8.50 -10.68 -4.40
CA ILE A 32 -8.81 -9.25 -4.34
C ILE A 32 -7.50 -8.50 -4.52
N LYS A 33 -7.44 -7.65 -5.54
CA LYS A 33 -6.26 -6.86 -5.87
C LYS A 33 -6.50 -5.39 -5.53
N PHE A 34 -5.61 -4.82 -4.75
CA PHE A 34 -5.57 -3.39 -4.45
C PHE A 34 -4.52 -2.73 -5.34
N ILE A 35 -4.92 -1.71 -6.06
CA ILE A 35 -4.01 -0.86 -6.82
C ILE A 35 -4.02 0.51 -6.14
N ILE A 36 -2.93 0.86 -5.48
CA ILE A 36 -2.82 2.07 -4.68
C ILE A 36 -1.80 2.99 -5.37
N ASN A 37 -2.27 4.16 -5.81
CA ASN A 37 -1.42 5.17 -6.42
C ASN A 37 -1.28 6.34 -5.46
N ASN A 38 -0.06 6.62 -5.04
CA ASN A 38 0.26 7.68 -4.10
C ASN A 38 1.24 8.67 -4.69
N LYS A 39 1.01 9.94 -4.39
CA LYS A 39 1.97 11.01 -4.57
C LYS A 39 2.28 11.60 -3.21
N ALA A 40 3.56 11.75 -2.91
CA ALA A 40 4.00 12.22 -1.61
C ALA A 40 5.13 13.24 -1.74
N ASN A 41 5.15 14.18 -0.79
CA ASN A 41 6.27 15.09 -0.61
C ASN A 41 7.23 14.56 0.44
N ILE A 42 8.52 14.72 0.23
CA ILE A 42 9.52 14.44 1.25
C ILE A 42 9.57 15.63 2.20
N ASN A 43 9.22 15.42 3.46
CA ASN A 43 9.25 16.46 4.49
C ASN A 43 10.58 16.51 5.21
N GLU A 44 11.12 15.34 5.57
CA GLU A 44 12.42 15.22 6.22
C GLU A 44 13.22 14.11 5.52
N LEU A 45 14.49 14.37 5.25
CA LEU A 45 15.39 13.41 4.67
C LEU A 45 16.65 13.30 5.53
N ASN A 46 16.69 12.27 6.36
CA ASN A 46 17.79 12.00 7.26
C ASN A 46 18.51 10.69 6.87
N CYS A 47 18.08 10.06 5.80
CA CYS A 47 18.76 8.91 5.21
C CYS A 47 19.95 9.38 4.37
N ASP A 48 21.02 8.60 4.33
CA ASP A 48 22.20 8.88 3.48
C ASP A 48 21.90 8.53 2.03
N ILE A 49 21.11 9.38 1.38
CA ILE A 49 20.63 9.20 0.02
C ILE A 49 20.68 10.55 -0.70
N ASN A 50 21.23 10.55 -1.92
CA ASN A 50 21.19 11.72 -2.78
C ASN A 50 19.98 11.65 -3.72
N ILE A 51 18.89 12.32 -3.34
CA ILE A 51 17.63 12.31 -4.11
C ILE A 51 17.70 13.07 -5.42
N GLN A 52 18.78 13.81 -5.70
CA GLN A 52 19.01 14.42 -7.01
C GLN A 52 19.44 13.37 -8.04
N LYS A 53 19.94 12.22 -7.61
CA LYS A 53 20.23 11.09 -8.48
C LYS A 53 18.98 10.25 -8.67
N ALA A 54 18.53 10.12 -9.90
CA ALA A 54 17.31 9.39 -10.23
C ALA A 54 17.32 7.95 -9.72
N LYS A 55 18.45 7.27 -9.79
CA LYS A 55 18.59 5.89 -9.30
C LYS A 55 18.39 5.79 -7.78
N GLU A 56 18.90 6.73 -7.02
CA GLU A 56 18.77 6.74 -5.57
C GLU A 56 17.35 7.09 -5.14
N LEU A 57 16.70 8.02 -5.84
CA LEU A 57 15.30 8.36 -5.60
C LEU A 57 14.38 7.16 -5.87
N ILE A 58 14.59 6.47 -6.99
CA ILE A 58 13.81 5.28 -7.35
C ILE A 58 14.02 4.16 -6.30
N LYS A 59 15.24 3.98 -5.84
CA LYS A 59 15.55 3.01 -4.78
C LYS A 59 14.82 3.34 -3.48
N LEU A 60 14.79 4.61 -3.10
CA LEU A 60 14.04 5.06 -1.92
C LEU A 60 12.55 4.81 -2.09
N GLU A 61 11.97 5.17 -3.24
CA GLU A 61 10.57 4.89 -3.57
C GLU A 61 10.25 3.41 -3.44
N ASN A 62 11.10 2.55 -4.00
CA ASN A 62 10.90 1.09 -3.96
C ASN A 62 10.99 0.54 -2.54
N ASN A 63 11.91 1.05 -1.72
CA ASN A 63 12.04 0.63 -0.33
C ASN A 63 10.83 1.05 0.51
N ILE A 64 10.34 2.27 0.31
CA ILE A 64 9.14 2.75 0.99
C ILE A 64 7.91 1.94 0.55
N LYS A 65 7.78 1.64 -0.75
CA LYS A 65 6.68 0.80 -1.26
C LYS A 65 6.67 -0.58 -0.61
N LYS A 66 7.82 -1.21 -0.45
CA LYS A 66 7.94 -2.51 0.22
C LYS A 66 7.50 -2.43 1.69
N ASP A 67 7.91 -1.39 2.37
CA ASP A 67 7.55 -1.16 3.77
C ASP A 67 6.05 -0.92 3.93
N MET A 68 5.45 -0.08 3.09
CA MET A 68 4.02 0.19 3.06
C MET A 68 3.22 -1.09 2.75
N LYS A 69 3.66 -1.84 1.75
CA LYS A 69 3.02 -3.09 1.33
C LYS A 69 2.98 -4.11 2.48
N LYS A 70 4.10 -4.26 3.18
CA LYS A 70 4.19 -5.14 4.34
C LYS A 70 3.22 -4.73 5.45
N SER A 71 3.12 -3.43 5.75
CA SER A 71 2.20 -2.90 6.75
C SER A 71 0.74 -3.14 6.38
N ILE A 72 0.38 -2.96 5.12
CA ILE A 72 -0.98 -3.18 4.63
C ILE A 72 -1.35 -4.66 4.71
N TYR A 73 -0.47 -5.56 4.27
CA TYR A 73 -0.70 -6.99 4.37
C TYR A 73 -0.90 -7.44 5.82
N THR A 74 -0.05 -6.95 6.73
CA THR A 74 -0.16 -7.27 8.15
C THR A 74 -1.50 -6.81 8.72
N THR A 75 -1.95 -5.62 8.35
CA THR A 75 -3.23 -5.07 8.80
C THR A 75 -4.41 -5.87 8.25
N ILE A 76 -4.43 -6.17 6.95
CA ILE A 76 -5.50 -6.95 6.32
C ILE A 76 -5.56 -8.35 6.94
N ASP A 77 -4.43 -9.00 7.06
CA ASP A 77 -4.33 -10.35 7.64
C ASP A 77 -4.87 -10.39 9.06
N LYS A 78 -4.50 -9.43 9.88
CA LYS A 78 -4.99 -9.31 11.25
C LYS A 78 -6.50 -9.08 11.31
N LEU A 79 -7.02 -8.15 10.51
CA LEU A 79 -8.46 -7.85 10.48
C LEU A 79 -9.29 -9.04 10.05
N ILE A 80 -8.85 -9.77 9.06
CA ILE A 80 -9.57 -10.91 8.50
C ILE A 80 -9.37 -12.16 9.35
N SER A 81 -8.13 -12.51 9.68
CA SER A 81 -7.81 -13.77 10.39
C SER A 81 -8.22 -13.75 11.86
N GLU A 82 -7.97 -12.65 12.57
CA GLU A 82 -8.27 -12.56 13.99
C GLU A 82 -9.70 -12.10 14.27
N TYR A 83 -10.19 -11.13 13.51
CA TYR A 83 -11.47 -10.47 13.79
C TYR A 83 -12.58 -10.82 12.81
N ASN A 84 -12.27 -11.50 11.71
CA ASN A 84 -13.20 -11.79 10.61
C ASN A 84 -13.98 -10.53 10.19
N ALA A 85 -13.28 -9.40 10.14
CA ALA A 85 -13.88 -8.09 9.89
C ALA A 85 -13.86 -7.72 8.41
N ASP A 86 -14.99 -7.23 7.91
CA ASP A 86 -15.13 -6.72 6.54
C ASP A 86 -15.23 -5.20 6.53
N ILE A 87 -14.20 -4.53 7.06
CA ILE A 87 -14.15 -3.07 7.20
C ILE A 87 -14.19 -2.37 5.84
N CYS A 88 -13.59 -2.98 4.81
CA CYS A 88 -13.53 -2.38 3.47
C CYS A 88 -14.75 -2.72 2.60
N GLY A 89 -15.70 -3.50 3.09
CA GLY A 89 -16.90 -3.86 2.33
C GLY A 89 -16.63 -4.81 1.16
N PHE A 90 -15.69 -5.73 1.30
CA PHE A 90 -15.30 -6.66 0.21
C PHE A 90 -16.44 -7.58 -0.20
N LYS A 91 -17.22 -8.09 0.74
CA LYS A 91 -18.35 -8.97 0.44
C LYS A 91 -19.38 -8.29 -0.43
N GLU A 92 -19.72 -7.05 -0.11
CA GLU A 92 -20.66 -6.25 -0.89
C GLU A 92 -20.12 -5.96 -2.29
N LEU A 93 -18.84 -5.64 -2.39
CA LEU A 93 -18.18 -5.39 -3.67
C LEU A 93 -18.21 -6.63 -4.56
N ILE A 94 -17.91 -7.81 -4.01
CA ILE A 94 -17.97 -9.07 -4.75
C ILE A 94 -19.39 -9.35 -5.21
N TYR A 95 -20.36 -9.18 -4.35
CA TYR A 95 -21.77 -9.39 -4.65
C TYR A 95 -22.26 -8.48 -5.78
N LYS A 96 -21.91 -7.20 -5.74
CA LYS A 96 -22.29 -6.23 -6.77
C LYS A 96 -21.61 -6.50 -8.11
N THR A 97 -20.36 -6.93 -8.09
CA THR A 97 -19.55 -7.11 -9.30
C THR A 97 -19.83 -8.47 -9.95
N TYR A 98 -19.88 -9.53 -9.17
CA TYR A 98 -20.06 -10.91 -9.61
C TYR A 98 -21.04 -11.67 -8.70
N PRO A 99 -22.35 -11.44 -8.84
CA PRO A 99 -23.34 -12.03 -7.93
C PRO A 99 -23.31 -13.55 -7.85
N ASN A 100 -23.14 -14.23 -8.99
CA ASN A 100 -23.10 -15.70 -9.03
C ASN A 100 -21.84 -16.26 -8.37
N TYR A 101 -20.72 -15.61 -8.59
CA TYR A 101 -19.46 -15.96 -7.92
C TYR A 101 -19.58 -15.78 -6.39
N TYR A 102 -20.20 -14.71 -5.94
CA TYR A 102 -20.45 -14.50 -4.52
C TYR A 102 -21.29 -15.63 -3.93
N LYS A 103 -22.35 -16.06 -4.61
CA LYS A 103 -23.21 -17.16 -4.16
C LYS A 103 -22.44 -18.47 -4.05
N GLU A 104 -21.53 -18.74 -4.98
CA GLU A 104 -20.66 -19.92 -4.94
C GLU A 104 -19.71 -19.87 -3.74
N LEU A 105 -19.12 -18.70 -3.48
CA LEU A 105 -18.27 -18.49 -2.32
C LEU A 105 -19.03 -18.65 -1.00
N GLU A 106 -20.24 -18.13 -0.93
CA GLU A 106 -21.09 -18.25 0.26
C GLU A 106 -21.48 -19.70 0.52
N LYS A 107 -21.82 -20.46 -0.53
CA LYS A 107 -22.09 -21.90 -0.42
C LYS A 107 -20.89 -22.69 0.09
N LYS A 108 -19.70 -22.36 -0.40
CA LYS A 108 -18.47 -23.10 -0.10
C LYS A 108 -17.87 -22.72 1.25
N TYR A 109 -17.90 -21.45 1.62
CA TYR A 109 -17.17 -20.92 2.76
C TYR A 109 -18.06 -20.30 3.85
N GLY A 110 -19.34 -19.99 3.55
CA GLY A 110 -20.25 -19.36 4.52
C GLY A 110 -19.71 -18.02 5.03
N ALA A 111 -19.60 -17.88 6.33
CA ALA A 111 -19.06 -16.68 6.97
C ALA A 111 -17.53 -16.52 6.80
N GLU A 112 -16.84 -17.54 6.29
CA GLU A 112 -15.38 -17.58 6.17
C GLU A 112 -14.89 -17.18 4.74
N ILE A 113 -15.72 -16.51 3.96
CA ILE A 113 -15.37 -16.11 2.58
C ILE A 113 -14.05 -15.35 2.54
N LEU A 114 -13.92 -14.30 3.35
CA LEU A 114 -12.74 -13.42 3.31
C LEU A 114 -11.44 -14.13 3.68
N LYS A 115 -11.51 -15.11 4.57
CA LYS A 115 -10.34 -15.91 4.99
C LYS A 115 -9.84 -16.83 3.87
N ASN A 116 -10.69 -17.13 2.88
CA ASN A 116 -10.38 -18.04 1.80
C ASN A 116 -10.07 -17.35 0.47
N LEU A 117 -9.98 -16.02 0.49
CA LEU A 117 -9.54 -15.23 -0.65
C LEU A 117 -8.06 -14.88 -0.53
N ASN A 118 -7.43 -14.69 -1.67
CA ASN A 118 -6.07 -14.17 -1.75
C ASN A 118 -6.12 -12.64 -1.89
N TYR A 119 -5.11 -11.98 -1.37
CA TYR A 119 -4.99 -10.52 -1.43
C TYR A 119 -3.69 -10.15 -2.10
N LYS A 120 -3.77 -9.28 -3.09
CA LYS A 120 -2.62 -8.73 -3.80
C LYS A 120 -2.62 -7.22 -3.68
N ILE A 121 -1.48 -6.64 -3.36
CA ILE A 121 -1.33 -5.21 -3.19
C ILE A 121 -0.25 -4.71 -4.15
N ASP A 122 -0.65 -3.82 -5.06
CA ASP A 122 0.24 -3.07 -5.93
C ASP A 122 0.25 -1.62 -5.48
N ILE A 123 1.42 -1.14 -5.07
CA ILE A 123 1.60 0.25 -4.64
C ILE A 123 2.49 0.97 -5.64
N ASN A 124 2.00 2.10 -6.12
CA ASN A 124 2.79 3.07 -6.87
C ASN A 124 3.00 4.29 -5.98
N LEU A 125 4.21 4.75 -5.90
CA LEU A 125 4.59 5.91 -5.10
C LEU A 125 5.48 6.82 -5.92
N LYS A 126 5.06 8.08 -6.05
CA LYS A 126 5.87 9.13 -6.64
C LYS A 126 6.27 10.11 -5.55
N LEU A 127 7.57 10.18 -5.29
CA LEU A 127 8.14 11.13 -4.33
C LEU A 127 8.54 12.42 -5.04
N VAL A 128 8.21 13.53 -4.40
CA VAL A 128 8.59 14.88 -4.83
C VAL A 128 9.34 15.55 -3.70
N ALA A 129 10.52 16.07 -3.98
CA ALA A 129 11.26 16.86 -3.02
C ALA A 129 10.80 18.32 -3.06
N LYS A 130 10.53 18.89 -1.89
CA LYS A 130 10.24 20.32 -1.76
C LYS A 130 11.53 21.12 -1.97
N GLY A 131 11.42 22.36 -2.46
CA GLY A 131 12.57 23.23 -2.78
C GLY A 131 13.51 23.47 -1.61
N ASN A 132 13.03 23.55 -0.37
CA ASN A 132 13.86 23.69 0.83
C ASN A 132 14.79 22.48 1.07
N ILE A 133 14.30 21.26 0.84
CA ILE A 133 15.11 20.04 0.96
C ILE A 133 16.19 20.00 -0.12
N LEU A 134 15.84 20.41 -1.34
CA LEU A 134 16.81 20.52 -2.45
C LEU A 134 17.92 21.53 -2.14
N LYS A 135 17.59 22.64 -1.48
CA LYS A 135 18.58 23.64 -1.05
C LYS A 135 19.53 23.10 0.02
N GLU A 136 19.03 22.32 0.97
CA GLU A 136 19.86 21.69 2.00
C GLU A 136 20.87 20.73 1.37
N ILE A 137 20.46 19.97 0.39
CA ILE A 137 21.33 19.03 -0.33
C ILE A 137 22.39 19.74 -1.17
N THR A 138 22.07 20.88 -1.77
CA THR A 138 23.03 21.64 -2.61
C THR A 138 24.05 22.43 -1.80
N ASN A 139 23.79 22.67 -0.51
CA ASN A 139 24.70 23.40 0.38
C ASN A 139 25.68 22.48 1.16
N GLU A 140 25.55 21.20 1.01
CA GLU A 140 26.49 20.20 1.49
C GLU A 140 27.53 19.84 0.42
#